data_fb27bc1220ea1f29ccfda48b532c3acf
#
_entry.id   fb27bc1220ea1f29ccfda48b532c3acf
#
_cell.length_a   1.000
_cell.length_b   1.000
_cell.length_c   1.000
_cell.angle_alpha   90.00
_cell.angle_beta   90.00
_cell.angle_gamma   90.00
#
_symmetry.space_group_name_H-M   'P 1'
#
loop_
_entity.id
_entity.type
_entity.pdbx_description
1 polymer ?
#
loop_
_entity_poly.entity_id
_entity_poly.type
_entity_poly.pdbx_seq_one_letter_code
_entity_poly.pdbx_strand_id
1 'polypeptide(L)'
;PDNVTVRERMNAILEILEKQESVNFVELFESESHRLVIIVTFLALLELMRLRTARVFQMEHFGPILVSRAFSLVPDPAELDDAEWRGA
;
A
#
# COMPACT_ATOMS: atom_id res chain seq x y z
N PRO A 1 3.02 -23.11 4.70
CA PRO A 1 2.55 -22.36 3.55
C PRO A 1 1.06 -22.13 3.60
N ASP A 2 0.40 -23.02 4.27
CA ASP A 2 -1.05 -22.95 4.27
C ASP A 2 -1.60 -21.95 5.24
N ASN A 3 -0.73 -21.39 6.07
CA ASN A 3 -1.18 -20.50 7.12
C ASN A 3 -0.80 -19.06 6.87
N VAL A 4 -0.71 -18.68 5.61
CA VAL A 4 -0.43 -17.30 5.27
C VAL A 4 -1.63 -16.45 5.62
N THR A 5 -1.41 -15.40 6.37
CA THR A 5 -2.48 -14.51 6.77
C THR A 5 -2.35 -13.17 6.09
N VAL A 6 -3.47 -12.45 6.05
CA VAL A 6 -3.48 -11.11 5.48
C VAL A 6 -2.49 -10.23 6.25
N ARG A 7 -2.47 -10.35 7.57
CA ARG A 7 -1.56 -9.54 8.38
C ARG A 7 -0.10 -9.79 8.02
N GLU A 8 0.27 -11.04 7.83
CA GLU A 8 1.63 -11.37 7.46
C GLU A 8 2.01 -10.74 6.14
N ARG A 9 1.09 -10.78 5.17
CA ARG A 9 1.37 -10.20 3.88
C ARG A 9 1.37 -8.68 3.94
N MET A 10 0.52 -8.09 4.78
CA MET A 10 0.57 -6.65 4.98
C MET A 10 1.94 -6.23 5.51
N ASN A 11 2.44 -6.95 6.49
CA ASN A 11 3.76 -6.63 7.04
C ASN A 11 4.85 -6.78 5.99
N ALA A 12 4.75 -7.81 5.15
CA ALA A 12 5.74 -8.02 4.10
C ALA A 12 5.73 -6.86 3.11
N ILE A 13 4.55 -6.40 2.73
CA ILE A 13 4.45 -5.27 1.82
C ILE A 13 5.03 -4.02 2.46
N LEU A 14 4.71 -3.78 3.72
CA LEU A 14 5.22 -2.60 4.39
C LEU A 14 6.74 -2.61 4.52
N GLU A 15 7.32 -3.79 4.72
CA GLU A 15 8.77 -3.89 4.77
C GLU A 15 9.40 -3.47 3.44
N ILE A 16 8.78 -3.89 2.35
CA ILE A 16 9.27 -3.49 1.03
C ILE A 16 9.18 -1.98 0.89
N LEU A 17 8.06 -1.41 1.30
CA LEU A 17 7.84 0.02 1.13
C LEU A 17 8.67 0.87 2.09
N GLU A 18 9.25 0.26 3.09
CA GLU A 18 10.20 0.98 3.94
C GLU A 18 11.53 1.16 3.25
N LYS A 19 11.86 0.25 2.36
CA LYS A 19 13.16 0.25 1.71
C LYS A 19 13.16 0.96 0.37
N GLN A 20 12.01 1.13 -0.24
CA GLN A 20 11.89 1.82 -1.52
C GLN A 20 10.66 2.70 -1.49
N GLU A 21 10.76 3.82 -2.19
CA GLU A 21 9.65 4.75 -2.25
C GLU A 21 8.43 4.14 -2.90
N SER A 22 8.67 3.35 -3.91
CA SER A 22 7.57 2.69 -4.60
C SER A 22 8.07 1.39 -5.17
N VAL A 23 7.13 0.52 -5.45
CA VAL A 23 7.42 -0.76 -6.04
C VAL A 23 6.38 -1.01 -7.13
N ASN A 24 6.80 -1.69 -8.19
CA ASN A 24 5.87 -2.05 -9.23
C ASN A 24 4.91 -3.09 -8.67
N PHE A 25 3.62 -2.87 -8.90
CA PHE A 25 2.57 -3.74 -8.39
C PHE A 25 2.88 -5.22 -8.69
N VAL A 26 3.33 -5.50 -9.91
CA VAL A 26 3.60 -6.86 -10.32
C VAL A 26 4.70 -7.49 -9.46
N GLU A 27 5.65 -6.68 -9.02
CA GLU A 27 6.76 -7.20 -8.23
C GLU A 27 6.33 -7.79 -6.90
N LEU A 28 5.20 -7.36 -6.41
CA LEU A 28 4.70 -7.90 -5.14
C LEU A 28 4.32 -9.36 -5.27
N PHE A 29 4.12 -9.84 -6.49
CA PHE A 29 3.64 -11.19 -6.73
C PHE A 29 4.62 -12.06 -7.52
N GLU A 30 5.70 -11.48 -8.02
CA GLU A 30 6.56 -12.16 -8.98
C GLU A 30 7.16 -13.45 -8.48
N SER A 31 7.53 -13.48 -7.23
CA SER A 31 8.20 -14.66 -6.69
C SER A 31 7.22 -15.69 -6.18
N GLU A 32 5.94 -15.41 -6.25
CA GLU A 32 4.95 -16.31 -5.68
C GLU A 32 4.35 -17.19 -6.75
N SER A 33 4.35 -18.48 -6.48
CA SER A 33 3.72 -19.43 -7.37
C SER A 33 2.47 -20.05 -6.75
N HIS A 34 2.26 -19.83 -5.47
CA HIS A 34 1.10 -20.39 -4.80
C HIS A 34 -0.08 -19.42 -4.90
N ARG A 35 -1.15 -19.94 -5.48
CA ARG A 35 -2.33 -19.14 -5.71
C ARG A 35 -2.84 -18.48 -4.42
N LEU A 36 -2.83 -19.24 -3.33
CA LEU A 36 -3.35 -18.71 -2.08
C LEU A 36 -2.54 -17.52 -1.61
N VAL A 37 -1.22 -17.59 -1.71
CA VAL A 37 -0.37 -16.49 -1.28
C VAL A 37 -0.63 -15.26 -2.15
N ILE A 38 -0.84 -15.47 -3.44
CA ILE A 38 -1.14 -14.36 -4.33
C ILE A 38 -2.44 -13.69 -3.93
N ILE A 39 -3.46 -14.49 -3.66
CA ILE A 39 -4.76 -13.95 -3.26
C ILE A 39 -4.65 -13.19 -1.95
N VAL A 40 -3.99 -13.78 -0.97
CA VAL A 40 -3.86 -13.14 0.34
C VAL A 40 -3.03 -11.87 0.24
N THR A 41 -2.01 -11.87 -0.62
CA THR A 41 -1.20 -10.68 -0.82
C THR A 41 -2.04 -9.56 -1.44
N PHE A 42 -2.89 -9.91 -2.38
CA PHE A 42 -3.77 -8.93 -3.00
C PHE A 42 -4.73 -8.35 -1.96
N LEU A 43 -5.30 -9.23 -1.13
CA LEU A 43 -6.20 -8.77 -0.08
C LEU A 43 -5.46 -7.87 0.91
N ALA A 44 -4.21 -8.21 1.20
CA ALA A 44 -3.40 -7.41 2.10
C ALA A 44 -3.18 -6.01 1.53
N LEU A 45 -2.91 -5.93 0.24
CA LEU A 45 -2.73 -4.64 -0.39
C LEU A 45 -4.01 -3.81 -0.33
N LEU A 46 -5.15 -4.44 -0.58
CA LEU A 46 -6.41 -3.74 -0.49
C LEU A 46 -6.65 -3.21 0.91
N GLU A 47 -6.28 -4.00 1.91
CA GLU A 47 -6.46 -3.57 3.29
C GLU A 47 -5.55 -2.39 3.62
N LEU A 48 -4.31 -2.42 3.15
CA LEU A 48 -3.40 -1.31 3.37
C LEU A 48 -3.92 -0.04 2.71
N MET A 49 -4.55 -0.19 1.55
CA MET A 49 -5.15 0.95 0.88
C MET A 49 -6.35 1.46 1.66
N ARG A 50 -7.16 0.57 2.17
CA ARG A 50 -8.31 0.96 2.96
C ARG A 50 -7.87 1.71 4.21
N LEU A 51 -6.79 1.26 4.82
CA LEU A 51 -6.24 1.91 6.02
C LEU A 51 -5.42 3.14 5.68
N ARG A 52 -5.28 3.45 4.39
CA ARG A 52 -4.52 4.61 3.92
C ARG A 52 -3.05 4.53 4.31
N THR A 53 -2.53 3.32 4.38
CA THR A 53 -1.11 3.09 4.66
C THR A 53 -0.33 2.92 3.36
N ALA A 54 -1.01 2.49 2.31
CA ALA A 54 -0.41 2.35 0.99
C ALA A 54 -1.33 2.98 -0.03
N ARG A 55 -0.74 3.40 -1.14
CA ARG A 55 -1.51 3.94 -2.24
C ARG A 55 -1.01 3.31 -3.53
N VAL A 56 -1.92 3.23 -4.49
CA VAL A 56 -1.63 2.65 -5.79
C VAL A 56 -1.89 3.73 -6.83
N PHE A 57 -0.99 3.86 -7.78
CA PHE A 57 -1.14 4.90 -8.78
C PHE A 57 -0.47 4.47 -10.07
N GLN A 58 -0.84 5.15 -11.14
CA GLN A 58 -0.30 4.89 -12.46
C GLN A 58 0.04 6.23 -13.07
N MET A 59 1.31 6.40 -13.41
CA MET A 59 1.77 7.71 -13.86
C MET A 59 1.30 8.02 -15.27
N GLU A 60 1.14 7.01 -16.08
CA GLU A 60 0.71 7.26 -17.44
C GLU A 60 -0.15 6.11 -17.93
N HIS A 61 -0.88 6.40 -18.99
CA HIS A 61 -1.81 5.45 -19.56
C HIS A 61 -1.07 4.20 -19.99
N PHE A 62 -1.55 3.05 -19.55
CA PHE A 62 -0.92 1.77 -19.86
C PHE A 62 0.49 1.63 -19.28
N GLY A 63 0.90 2.56 -18.42
CA GLY A 63 2.17 2.44 -17.74
C GLY A 63 2.07 1.47 -16.58
N PRO A 64 3.17 1.24 -15.89
CA PRO A 64 3.17 0.33 -14.74
C PRO A 64 2.34 0.89 -13.60
N ILE A 65 1.74 -0.03 -12.87
CA ILE A 65 0.99 0.32 -11.68
C ILE A 65 1.96 0.28 -10.52
N LEU A 66 2.04 1.36 -9.78
CA LEU A 66 3.01 1.51 -8.71
C LEU A 66 2.31 1.52 -7.37
N VAL A 67 3.00 0.98 -6.38
CA VAL A 67 2.51 0.96 -5.01
C VAL A 67 3.53 1.72 -4.18
N SER A 68 3.06 2.65 -3.36
CA SER A 68 3.94 3.39 -2.48
C SER A 68 3.33 3.49 -1.12
N ARG A 69 4.18 3.78 -0.15
CA ARG A 69 3.69 4.06 1.18
C ARG A 69 2.98 5.39 1.15
N ALA A 70 1.81 5.43 1.74
CA ALA A 70 1.08 6.65 1.89
C ALA A 70 1.59 7.30 3.16
N PHE A 71 2.26 8.43 2.99
CA PHE A 71 2.71 9.14 4.14
C PHE A 71 1.53 9.65 4.89
N SER A 72 1.78 9.83 6.15
CA SER A 72 0.84 10.34 7.07
C SER A 72 -0.23 11.12 6.39
N LEU A 73 -1.26 10.43 6.07
CA LEU A 73 -2.39 11.06 5.49
C LEU A 73 -3.23 11.66 6.57
N VAL A 74 -2.86 11.39 7.79
CA VAL A 74 -3.44 12.10 8.89
C VAL A 74 -2.57 13.31 9.06
N PRO A 75 -3.02 14.47 8.63
CA PRO A 75 -2.23 15.67 8.83
C PRO A 75 -1.99 15.89 10.29
N ASP A 76 -0.91 16.56 10.58
CA ASP A 76 -0.68 17.05 11.91
C ASP A 76 -1.94 17.77 12.35
N PRO A 77 -2.42 17.52 13.56
CA PRO A 77 -3.61 18.23 14.03
C PRO A 77 -3.52 19.74 13.83
N ALA A 78 -2.35 20.29 13.96
CA ALA A 78 -2.18 21.71 13.73
C ALA A 78 -2.43 22.07 12.28
N GLU A 79 -1.94 21.25 11.38
CA GLU A 79 -2.19 21.48 9.96
C GLU A 79 -3.64 21.32 9.62
N LEU A 80 -4.26 20.35 10.23
CA LEU A 80 -5.65 20.10 9.98
C LEU A 80 -6.49 21.28 10.44
N ASP A 81 -6.20 21.78 11.61
CA ASP A 81 -6.88 22.95 12.10
C ASP A 81 -6.75 24.11 11.15
N ASP A 82 -5.54 24.39 10.75
CA ASP A 82 -5.31 25.52 9.86
C ASP A 82 -6.02 25.35 8.54
N ALA A 83 -5.89 24.17 7.97
CA ALA A 83 -6.44 23.94 6.65
C ALA A 83 -7.95 23.87 6.69
N GLU A 84 -8.49 23.21 7.68
CA GLU A 84 -9.92 22.98 7.74
C GLU A 84 -10.66 24.19 8.22
N TRP A 85 -10.19 24.77 9.29
CA TRP A 85 -10.93 25.84 9.91
C TRP A 85 -10.87 27.12 9.12
N ARG A 86 -9.71 27.41 8.60
CA ARG A 86 -9.56 28.65 7.87
C ARG A 86 -10.17 28.59 6.50
N GLY A 87 -10.28 27.40 5.99
CA GLY A 87 -10.94 27.22 4.72
C GLY A 87 -12.44 27.31 4.83
N ALA A 88 -12.92 27.20 6.02
CA ALA A 88 -14.36 27.24 6.20
C ALA A 88 -14.88 28.69 6.26
#